data_d16e96b5c5fe6f8456c8f36d6c594c46
#
_entry.id   d16e96b5c5fe6f8456c8f36d6c594c46
#
_cell.length_a   1.000
_cell.length_b   1.000
_cell.length_c   1.000
_cell.angle_alpha   90.00
_cell.angle_beta   90.00
_cell.angle_gamma   90.00
#
_symmetry.space_group_name_H-M   'P 1'
#
loop_
_entity.id
_entity.type
_entity.pdbx_description
1 polymer ?
#
loop_
_entity_poly.entity_id
_entity_poly.type
_entity_poly.pdbx_seq_one_letter_code
_entity_poly.pdbx_strand_id
1 'polypeptide(L)'
;MKVQFDTELETTNIKIKKNRMPFAVYILSAAFLLIVCGLGMKMIEPARLTRILGMFLSGMILCSILFSLCLCLWMLYSPFSYPYYQHSFDVSGRRMPDMEDCIDRFFMDGNWNDIERHQRIVRVWKERCEMMINNQKIGVVKKRRKRQYQRCLDDAHAFQFFMIRQQTRYKQINYVKTAYKVEVTVDEFSCDYEWLNGREQELKSIDFACTLKEYYTKNQRKLMTPKLRRQIMERDHYTCQICGKYMPDEVGLHIDHIIPISKGGKSIASNLQVLCSKCNGRKSDTVQ
;
A
#
# COMPACT_ATOMS: atom_id res chain seq x y z
N MET A 1 22.70 -21.83 -9.80
CA MET A 1 21.46 -21.24 -9.23
C MET A 1 21.71 -20.25 -8.08
N LYS A 2 22.61 -20.49 -7.12
CA LYS A 2 22.96 -19.55 -6.02
C LYS A 2 23.69 -18.28 -6.50
N VAL A 3 24.56 -18.37 -7.50
CA VAL A 3 25.39 -17.24 -7.99
C VAL A 3 24.59 -16.23 -8.79
N GLN A 4 23.55 -16.66 -9.52
CA GLN A 4 22.66 -15.79 -10.28
C GLN A 4 21.67 -15.02 -9.38
N PHE A 5 21.36 -15.56 -8.21
CA PHE A 5 20.49 -14.94 -7.21
C PHE A 5 21.15 -13.75 -6.49
N ASP A 6 22.47 -13.79 -6.31
CA ASP A 6 23.20 -12.71 -5.62
C ASP A 6 23.36 -11.46 -6.49
N THR A 7 23.45 -11.61 -7.83
CA THR A 7 23.59 -10.51 -8.77
C THR A 7 22.28 -9.74 -9.01
N GLU A 8 21.14 -10.43 -9.04
CA GLU A 8 19.81 -9.75 -9.12
C GLU A 8 19.46 -8.99 -7.85
N LEU A 9 19.92 -9.46 -6.69
CA LEU A 9 19.69 -8.81 -5.40
C LEU A 9 20.60 -7.58 -5.17
N GLU A 10 21.75 -7.51 -5.84
CA GLU A 10 22.61 -6.31 -5.81
C GLU A 10 22.03 -5.15 -6.62
N THR A 11 21.26 -5.44 -7.66
CA THR A 11 20.63 -4.42 -8.53
C THR A 11 19.32 -3.87 -7.94
N THR A 12 18.66 -4.61 -7.04
CA THR A 12 17.54 -4.06 -6.29
C THR A 12 18.08 -3.08 -5.26
N ASN A 13 17.85 -1.78 -5.45
CA ASN A 13 18.15 -0.70 -4.50
C ASN A 13 17.32 -0.85 -3.20
N ILE A 14 17.54 -1.95 -2.47
CA ILE A 14 17.01 -2.10 -1.11
C ILE A 14 17.79 -1.13 -0.24
N LYS A 15 17.34 0.11 -0.19
CA LYS A 15 17.91 1.18 0.62
C LYS A 15 17.59 0.93 2.10
N ILE A 16 18.27 -0.04 2.72
CA ILE A 16 18.52 0.09 4.15
C ILE A 16 19.52 1.24 4.24
N LYS A 17 19.04 2.43 4.63
CA LYS A 17 19.92 3.60 4.82
C LYS A 17 21.05 3.18 5.74
N LYS A 18 22.27 3.07 5.19
CA LYS A 18 23.48 2.70 5.94
C LYS A 18 23.64 3.77 7.02
N ASN A 19 23.31 3.42 8.25
CA ASN A 19 23.24 4.33 9.38
C ASN A 19 24.68 4.61 9.85
N ARG A 20 25.47 5.27 8.98
CA ARG A 20 26.77 5.80 9.35
C ARG A 20 26.52 7.04 10.20
N MET A 21 27.23 7.15 11.31
CA MET A 21 27.30 8.43 12.06
C MET A 21 27.50 9.55 11.03
N PRO A 22 26.71 10.65 11.11
CA PRO A 22 26.87 11.74 10.17
C PRO A 22 28.34 12.15 10.11
N PHE A 23 28.91 12.19 8.91
CA PHE A 23 30.31 12.59 8.68
C PHE A 23 30.64 13.96 9.33
N ALA A 24 29.62 14.79 9.49
CA ALA A 24 29.69 16.04 10.23
C ALA A 24 30.18 15.89 11.69
N VAL A 25 29.87 14.77 12.37
CA VAL A 25 30.33 14.54 13.76
C VAL A 25 31.84 14.30 13.80
N TYR A 26 32.40 13.59 12.79
CA TYR A 26 33.85 13.42 12.68
C TYR A 26 34.55 14.71 12.30
N ILE A 27 33.96 15.52 11.40
CA ILE A 27 34.53 16.83 11.02
C ILE A 27 34.52 17.80 12.21
N LEU A 28 33.42 17.86 12.95
CA LEU A 28 33.32 18.75 14.13
C LEU A 28 34.28 18.33 15.24
N SER A 29 34.49 17.05 15.51
CA SER A 29 35.46 16.56 16.49
C SER A 29 36.89 16.80 16.03
N ALA A 30 37.23 16.60 14.76
CA ALA A 30 38.54 16.85 14.18
C ALA A 30 38.87 18.37 14.13
N ALA A 31 37.92 19.22 13.74
CA ALA A 31 38.06 20.66 13.71
C ALA A 31 38.30 21.23 15.15
N PHE A 32 37.58 20.68 16.12
CA PHE A 32 37.78 21.05 17.53
C PHE A 32 39.17 20.65 18.02
N LEU A 33 39.66 19.45 17.70
CA LEU A 33 41.00 19.01 18.06
C LEU A 33 42.09 19.92 17.46
N LEU A 34 41.92 20.34 16.20
CA LEU A 34 42.84 21.23 15.49
C LEU A 34 42.88 22.65 16.11
N ILE A 35 41.70 23.17 16.52
CA ILE A 35 41.60 24.48 17.21
C ILE A 35 42.32 24.41 18.57
N VAL A 36 42.15 23.30 19.29
CA VAL A 36 42.79 23.03 20.57
C VAL A 36 44.31 22.97 20.47
N CYS A 37 44.82 22.20 19.45
CA CYS A 37 46.27 22.09 19.20
C CYS A 37 46.88 23.38 18.65
N GLY A 38 46.17 24.17 17.87
CA GLY A 38 46.66 25.41 17.26
C GLY A 38 46.83 26.58 18.25
N LEU A 39 46.09 26.57 19.37
CA LEU A 39 46.18 27.64 20.39
C LEU A 39 47.20 27.37 21.49
N GLY A 40 47.85 26.20 21.48
CA GLY A 40 48.68 25.73 22.62
C GLY A 40 50.13 26.17 22.68
N MET A 41 50.64 27.02 21.80
CA MET A 41 52.09 27.28 21.70
C MET A 41 52.51 28.75 21.66
N LYS A 42 51.97 29.59 22.51
CA LYS A 42 52.63 30.88 22.84
C LYS A 42 52.61 31.14 24.34
N MET A 43 53.78 31.42 24.91
CA MET A 43 53.97 31.77 26.33
C MET A 43 53.01 32.88 26.78
N ILE A 44 52.14 32.58 27.74
CA ILE A 44 51.00 33.43 28.09
C ILE A 44 51.04 33.75 29.57
N GLU A 45 50.84 35.05 29.88
CA GLU A 45 50.64 35.57 31.25
C GLU A 45 49.49 34.83 31.98
N PRO A 46 49.59 34.64 33.32
CA PRO A 46 48.64 33.82 34.08
C PRO A 46 47.17 34.25 33.97
N ALA A 47 46.90 35.56 33.83
CA ALA A 47 45.55 36.11 33.64
C ALA A 47 44.93 35.78 32.25
N ARG A 48 45.76 35.56 31.25
CA ARG A 48 45.32 35.08 29.93
C ARG A 48 45.12 33.57 29.92
N LEU A 49 45.92 32.83 30.69
CA LEU A 49 45.81 31.39 30.82
C LEU A 49 44.46 30.96 31.39
N THR A 50 43.96 31.66 32.43
CA THR A 50 42.63 31.37 33.00
C THR A 50 41.49 31.65 32.04
N ARG A 51 41.56 32.73 31.21
CA ARG A 51 40.55 32.99 30.16
C ARG A 51 40.57 31.95 29.07
N ILE A 52 41.75 31.52 28.62
CA ILE A 52 41.90 30.49 27.61
C ILE A 52 41.40 29.14 28.14
N LEU A 53 41.72 28.78 29.37
CA LEU A 53 41.24 27.57 30.04
C LEU A 53 39.71 27.59 30.16
N GLY A 54 39.11 28.73 30.50
CA GLY A 54 37.66 28.93 30.55
C GLY A 54 37.00 28.77 29.17
N MET A 55 37.59 29.34 28.10
CA MET A 55 37.11 29.12 26.73
C MET A 55 37.22 27.68 26.28
N PHE A 56 38.29 26.97 26.69
CA PHE A 56 38.44 25.53 26.44
C PHE A 56 37.38 24.69 27.13
N LEU A 57 37.15 24.95 28.43
CA LEU A 57 36.10 24.23 29.18
C LEU A 57 34.72 24.49 28.61
N SER A 58 34.38 25.72 28.27
CA SER A 58 33.09 26.05 27.64
C SER A 58 32.94 25.38 26.25
N GLY A 59 33.98 25.32 25.44
CA GLY A 59 34.02 24.61 24.18
C GLY A 59 33.83 23.11 24.34
N MET A 60 34.48 22.49 25.32
CA MET A 60 34.31 21.07 25.65
C MET A 60 32.86 20.75 26.07
N ILE A 61 32.27 21.58 26.92
CA ILE A 61 30.87 21.45 27.35
C ILE A 61 29.93 21.57 26.15
N LEU A 62 30.10 22.57 25.30
CA LEU A 62 29.27 22.72 24.09
C LEU A 62 29.39 21.54 23.14
N CYS A 63 30.60 21.04 22.89
CA CYS A 63 30.82 19.84 22.07
C CYS A 63 30.17 18.60 22.67
N SER A 64 30.23 18.40 23.98
CA SER A 64 29.60 17.27 24.65
C SER A 64 28.07 17.35 24.56
N ILE A 65 27.48 18.54 24.66
CA ILE A 65 26.05 18.76 24.47
C ILE A 65 25.63 18.46 23.01
N LEU A 66 26.37 18.99 22.04
CA LEU A 66 26.10 18.76 20.62
C LEU A 66 26.25 17.27 20.26
N PHE A 67 27.29 16.62 20.79
CA PHE A 67 27.49 15.18 20.61
C PHE A 67 26.32 14.35 21.19
N SER A 68 25.90 14.71 22.43
CA SER A 68 24.76 14.06 23.08
C SER A 68 23.47 14.29 22.30
N LEU A 69 23.24 15.51 21.78
CA LEU A 69 22.09 15.82 20.94
C LEU A 69 22.11 15.01 19.63
N CYS A 70 23.25 14.94 18.95
CA CYS A 70 23.43 14.14 17.73
C CYS A 70 23.20 12.65 18.00
N LEU A 71 23.66 12.13 19.14
CA LEU A 71 23.45 10.76 19.56
C LEU A 71 21.95 10.49 19.81
N CYS A 72 21.27 11.42 20.47
CA CYS A 72 19.82 11.35 20.70
C CYS A 72 19.05 11.35 19.37
N LEU A 73 19.36 12.25 18.46
CA LEU A 73 18.74 12.32 17.13
C LEU A 73 19.00 11.04 16.31
N TRP A 74 20.23 10.53 16.34
CA TRP A 74 20.58 9.26 15.71
C TRP A 74 19.81 8.07 16.30
N MET A 75 19.63 8.08 17.61
CA MET A 75 18.80 7.07 18.29
C MET A 75 17.33 7.20 17.93
N LEU A 76 16.79 8.40 17.74
CA LEU A 76 15.40 8.65 17.37
C LEU A 76 15.10 8.23 15.94
N TYR A 77 16.05 8.39 15.02
CA TYR A 77 15.88 8.05 13.63
C TYR A 77 15.76 6.54 13.41
N SER A 78 14.71 6.11 12.68
CA SER A 78 14.56 4.72 12.26
C SER A 78 15.27 4.48 10.93
N PRO A 79 16.21 3.51 10.86
CA PRO A 79 16.83 3.14 9.59
C PRO A 79 15.94 2.25 8.72
N PHE A 80 14.83 1.76 9.26
CA PHE A 80 13.93 0.83 8.60
C PHE A 80 12.88 1.60 7.81
N SER A 81 12.64 1.14 6.57
CA SER A 81 11.56 1.58 5.71
C SER A 81 11.01 0.32 5.02
N TYR A 82 9.72 0.07 5.18
CA TYR A 82 9.10 -1.11 4.58
C TYR A 82 9.10 -0.98 3.06
N PRO A 83 9.47 -2.04 2.31
CA PRO A 83 9.48 -2.01 0.85
C PRO A 83 8.08 -2.33 0.32
N TYR A 84 7.23 -1.31 0.13
CA TYR A 84 5.91 -1.51 -0.47
C TYR A 84 6.03 -1.77 -1.97
N TYR A 85 5.21 -2.69 -2.47
CA TYR A 85 4.93 -2.81 -3.90
C TYR A 85 3.90 -1.77 -4.28
N GLN A 86 4.11 -1.09 -5.40
CA GLN A 86 3.16 -0.08 -5.89
C GLN A 86 2.92 -0.30 -7.38
N HIS A 87 1.64 -0.41 -7.75
CA HIS A 87 1.22 -0.51 -9.14
C HIS A 87 0.04 0.40 -9.41
N SER A 88 0.02 1.07 -10.57
CA SER A 88 -1.02 2.03 -10.93
C SER A 88 -1.72 1.59 -12.20
N PHE A 89 -3.05 1.54 -12.17
CA PHE A 89 -3.91 1.29 -13.32
C PHE A 89 -4.43 2.61 -13.88
N ASP A 90 -4.14 2.92 -15.16
CA ASP A 90 -4.73 4.08 -15.83
C ASP A 90 -6.16 3.76 -16.27
N VAL A 91 -7.12 4.43 -15.64
CA VAL A 91 -8.54 4.32 -15.93
C VAL A 91 -9.10 5.54 -16.64
N SER A 92 -8.23 6.33 -17.30
CA SER A 92 -8.61 7.53 -18.07
C SER A 92 -9.57 7.16 -19.21
N GLY A 93 -10.62 7.95 -19.37
CA GLY A 93 -11.60 7.76 -20.46
C GLY A 93 -12.53 6.54 -20.30
N ARG A 94 -12.45 5.80 -19.21
CA ARG A 94 -13.31 4.65 -18.92
C ARG A 94 -14.29 4.98 -17.79
N ARG A 95 -15.44 4.26 -17.78
CA ARG A 95 -16.26 4.17 -16.57
C ARG A 95 -15.42 3.54 -15.47
N MET A 96 -15.58 4.01 -14.23
CA MET A 96 -14.83 3.51 -13.08
C MET A 96 -14.94 1.98 -12.99
N PRO A 97 -13.86 1.22 -13.26
CA PRO A 97 -13.87 -0.22 -13.06
C PRO A 97 -13.78 -0.55 -11.57
N ASP A 98 -14.00 -1.82 -11.24
CA ASP A 98 -13.72 -2.36 -9.91
C ASP A 98 -12.21 -2.61 -9.78
N MET A 99 -11.63 -2.28 -8.63
CA MET A 99 -10.20 -2.49 -8.38
C MET A 99 -9.83 -3.97 -8.46
N GLU A 100 -10.67 -4.84 -7.92
CA GLU A 100 -10.45 -6.27 -7.97
C GLU A 100 -10.44 -6.82 -9.40
N ASP A 101 -11.33 -6.33 -10.27
CA ASP A 101 -11.31 -6.67 -11.70
C ASP A 101 -10.02 -6.20 -12.40
N CYS A 102 -9.47 -5.06 -11.99
CA CYS A 102 -8.19 -4.59 -12.52
C CYS A 102 -7.02 -5.49 -12.10
N ILE A 103 -7.02 -5.94 -10.85
CA ILE A 103 -6.02 -6.88 -10.31
C ILE A 103 -6.13 -8.24 -11.02
N ASP A 104 -7.35 -8.76 -11.22
CA ASP A 104 -7.55 -10.00 -11.97
C ASP A 104 -6.96 -9.92 -13.38
N ARG A 105 -7.26 -8.84 -14.12
CA ARG A 105 -6.70 -8.61 -15.45
C ARG A 105 -5.18 -8.50 -15.44
N PHE A 106 -4.62 -7.83 -14.44
CA PHE A 106 -3.19 -7.75 -14.26
C PHE A 106 -2.54 -9.14 -14.12
N PHE A 107 -3.20 -10.09 -13.43
CA PHE A 107 -2.74 -11.48 -13.34
C PHE A 107 -2.97 -12.25 -14.65
N MET A 108 -4.09 -12.04 -15.32
CA MET A 108 -4.38 -12.63 -16.63
C MET A 108 -3.34 -12.20 -17.68
N ASP A 109 -2.77 -11.00 -17.57
CA ASP A 109 -1.70 -10.49 -18.43
C ASP A 109 -0.31 -11.10 -18.09
N GLY A 110 -0.24 -12.03 -17.12
CA GLY A 110 0.98 -12.76 -16.78
C GLY A 110 1.92 -12.05 -15.81
N ASN A 111 1.46 -11.00 -15.12
CA ASN A 111 2.29 -10.18 -14.22
C ASN A 111 2.45 -10.78 -12.80
N TRP A 112 2.03 -12.02 -12.57
CA TRP A 112 2.20 -12.69 -11.27
C TRP A 112 3.67 -12.76 -10.82
N ASN A 113 4.61 -12.90 -11.77
CA ASN A 113 6.04 -12.95 -11.47
C ASN A 113 6.54 -11.69 -10.74
N ASP A 114 5.93 -10.52 -10.96
CA ASP A 114 6.30 -9.28 -10.29
C ASP A 114 5.90 -9.31 -8.80
N ILE A 115 4.75 -9.88 -8.50
CA ILE A 115 4.28 -10.10 -7.12
C ILE A 115 5.21 -11.06 -6.38
N GLU A 116 5.57 -12.20 -7.00
CA GLU A 116 6.51 -13.14 -6.39
C GLU A 116 7.91 -12.55 -6.19
N ARG A 117 8.38 -11.77 -7.17
CA ARG A 117 9.66 -11.06 -7.05
C ARG A 117 9.63 -10.11 -5.87
N HIS A 118 8.56 -9.34 -5.71
CA HIS A 118 8.41 -8.41 -4.59
C HIS A 118 8.33 -9.14 -3.25
N GLN A 119 7.62 -10.25 -3.18
CA GLN A 119 7.57 -11.08 -1.96
C GLN A 119 8.96 -11.60 -1.56
N ARG A 120 9.82 -11.95 -2.54
CA ARG A 120 11.23 -12.28 -2.27
C ARG A 120 12.00 -11.07 -1.73
N ILE A 121 11.76 -9.87 -2.26
CA ILE A 121 12.37 -8.62 -1.79
C ILE A 121 11.99 -8.36 -0.32
N VAL A 122 10.72 -8.49 0.04
CA VAL A 122 10.24 -8.33 1.43
C VAL A 122 10.92 -9.32 2.37
N ARG A 123 11.04 -10.60 1.95
CA ARG A 123 11.73 -11.64 2.75
C ARG A 123 13.19 -11.28 3.02
N VAL A 124 13.93 -10.94 1.97
CA VAL A 124 15.35 -10.56 2.09
C VAL A 124 15.51 -9.28 2.91
N TRP A 125 14.60 -8.31 2.77
CA TRP A 125 14.60 -7.10 3.59
C TRP A 125 14.43 -7.44 5.08
N LYS A 126 13.50 -8.33 5.44
CA LYS A 126 13.29 -8.79 6.81
C LYS A 126 14.56 -9.43 7.38
N GLU A 127 15.16 -10.37 6.65
CA GLU A 127 16.42 -11.05 7.05
C GLU A 127 17.55 -10.02 7.28
N ARG A 128 17.71 -9.04 6.38
CA ARG A 128 18.73 -7.98 6.54
C ARG A 128 18.46 -7.09 7.75
N CYS A 129 17.21 -6.75 8.02
CA CYS A 129 16.83 -5.97 9.19
C CYS A 129 17.15 -6.74 10.48
N GLU A 130 16.82 -8.02 10.54
CA GLU A 130 17.12 -8.88 11.68
C GLU A 130 18.63 -9.05 11.90
N MET A 131 19.41 -9.28 10.84
CA MET A 131 20.86 -9.30 10.91
C MET A 131 21.42 -7.99 11.45
N MET A 132 20.91 -6.85 10.98
CA MET A 132 21.35 -5.54 11.45
C MET A 132 21.04 -5.33 12.93
N ILE A 133 19.87 -5.80 13.42
CA ILE A 133 19.49 -5.74 14.83
C ILE A 133 20.39 -6.65 15.66
N ASN A 134 20.65 -7.87 15.19
CA ASN A 134 21.44 -8.87 15.91
C ASN A 134 22.92 -8.48 16.03
N ASN A 135 23.47 -7.79 15.04
CA ASN A 135 24.83 -7.28 15.03
C ASN A 135 25.05 -6.06 15.96
N GLN A 136 23.99 -5.52 16.60
CA GLN A 136 24.15 -4.45 17.57
C GLN A 136 24.77 -4.98 18.87
N LYS A 137 25.95 -4.42 19.24
CA LYS A 137 26.68 -4.80 20.47
C LYS A 137 26.05 -4.21 21.72
N ILE A 138 25.42 -3.02 21.61
CA ILE A 138 24.86 -2.27 22.75
C ILE A 138 23.39 -2.71 22.95
N GLY A 139 23.08 -3.32 24.10
CA GLY A 139 21.77 -3.89 24.38
C GLY A 139 20.61 -2.87 24.31
N VAL A 140 20.81 -1.64 24.76
CA VAL A 140 19.79 -0.56 24.67
C VAL A 140 19.49 -0.22 23.21
N VAL A 141 20.53 -0.10 22.37
CA VAL A 141 20.38 0.16 20.94
C VAL A 141 19.66 -1.02 20.26
N LYS A 142 20.06 -2.25 20.55
CA LYS A 142 19.41 -3.48 20.02
C LYS A 142 17.91 -3.50 20.35
N LYS A 143 17.55 -3.27 21.63
CA LYS A 143 16.15 -3.24 22.07
C LYS A 143 15.34 -2.15 21.35
N ARG A 144 15.93 -0.95 21.18
CA ARG A 144 15.29 0.15 20.46
C ARG A 144 15.11 -0.17 18.97
N ARG A 145 16.14 -0.68 18.28
CA ARG A 145 16.08 -1.06 16.87
C ARG A 145 15.03 -2.15 16.62
N LYS A 146 14.94 -3.14 17.51
CA LYS A 146 13.88 -4.16 17.46
C LYS A 146 12.48 -3.53 17.52
N ARG A 147 12.24 -2.57 18.41
CA ARG A 147 10.95 -1.85 18.48
C ARG A 147 10.67 -1.01 17.23
N GLN A 148 11.69 -0.34 16.67
CA GLN A 148 11.55 0.43 15.43
C GLN A 148 11.22 -0.49 14.24
N TYR A 149 11.87 -1.63 14.14
CA TYR A 149 11.57 -2.64 13.13
C TYR A 149 10.13 -3.16 13.26
N GLN A 150 9.71 -3.55 14.46
CA GLN A 150 8.34 -4.03 14.69
C GLN A 150 7.26 -3.01 14.30
N ARG A 151 7.52 -1.72 14.52
CA ARG A 151 6.61 -0.63 14.10
C ARG A 151 6.61 -0.38 12.59
N CYS A 152 7.67 -0.77 11.92
CA CYS A 152 7.84 -0.60 10.48
C CYS A 152 7.25 -1.79 9.70
N LEU A 153 7.05 -2.96 10.35
CA LEU A 153 6.44 -4.12 9.72
C LEU A 153 4.99 -3.82 9.37
N ASP A 154 4.66 -3.98 8.10
CA ASP A 154 3.33 -3.71 7.57
C ASP A 154 3.00 -4.68 6.43
N ASP A 155 3.01 -5.97 6.76
CA ASP A 155 2.76 -7.04 5.78
C ASP A 155 1.32 -7.00 5.23
N ALA A 156 0.37 -6.49 6.04
CA ALA A 156 -1.03 -6.38 5.65
C ALA A 156 -1.26 -5.41 4.48
N HIS A 157 -0.37 -4.42 4.31
CA HIS A 157 -0.44 -3.43 3.24
C HIS A 157 0.79 -3.48 2.32
N ALA A 158 1.44 -4.66 2.24
CA ALA A 158 2.68 -4.84 1.48
C ALA A 158 2.52 -4.53 -0.02
N PHE A 159 1.33 -4.76 -0.57
CA PHE A 159 0.99 -4.53 -1.96
C PHE A 159 -0.07 -3.45 -2.06
N GLN A 160 0.25 -2.39 -2.79
CA GLN A 160 -0.58 -1.19 -2.95
C GLN A 160 -0.90 -1.00 -4.43
N PHE A 161 -2.18 -0.93 -4.75
CA PHE A 161 -2.70 -0.71 -6.09
C PHE A 161 -3.46 0.62 -6.12
N PHE A 162 -3.21 1.40 -7.16
CA PHE A 162 -3.82 2.71 -7.35
C PHE A 162 -4.56 2.77 -8.68
N MET A 163 -5.75 3.33 -8.69
CA MET A 163 -6.38 3.74 -9.93
C MET A 163 -6.06 5.22 -10.17
N ILE A 164 -5.45 5.51 -11.30
CA ILE A 164 -5.11 6.88 -11.70
C ILE A 164 -5.95 7.32 -12.90
N ARG A 165 -6.29 8.59 -12.92
CA ARG A 165 -6.99 9.22 -14.04
C ARG A 165 -6.28 10.50 -14.45
N GLN A 166 -5.99 10.64 -15.73
CA GLN A 166 -5.46 11.88 -16.27
C GLN A 166 -6.57 12.91 -16.41
N GLN A 167 -6.41 14.05 -15.73
CA GLN A 167 -7.28 15.21 -15.83
C GLN A 167 -6.57 16.34 -16.54
N THR A 168 -7.23 16.96 -17.50
CA THR A 168 -6.74 18.19 -18.12
C THR A 168 -7.08 19.36 -17.24
N ARG A 169 -6.09 20.07 -16.74
CA ARG A 169 -6.23 21.33 -16.01
C ARG A 169 -5.72 22.49 -16.84
N TYR A 170 -6.21 23.68 -16.58
CA TYR A 170 -5.84 24.90 -17.29
C TYR A 170 -5.17 25.86 -16.33
N LYS A 171 -4.04 26.40 -16.74
CA LYS A 171 -3.37 27.51 -16.07
C LYS A 171 -3.46 28.74 -16.96
N GLN A 172 -3.87 29.87 -16.40
CA GLN A 172 -3.94 31.14 -17.11
C GLN A 172 -2.86 32.08 -16.59
N ILE A 173 -1.99 32.53 -17.51
CA ILE A 173 -0.96 33.53 -17.23
C ILE A 173 -1.09 34.58 -18.34
N ASN A 174 -1.17 35.87 -17.98
CA ASN A 174 -1.27 36.97 -18.93
C ASN A 174 -2.37 36.76 -20.00
N TYR A 175 -3.57 36.32 -19.55
CA TYR A 175 -4.73 36.01 -20.41
C TYR A 175 -4.55 34.81 -21.35
N VAL A 176 -3.41 34.14 -21.36
CA VAL A 176 -3.15 32.91 -22.13
C VAL A 176 -3.49 31.70 -21.30
N LYS A 177 -4.45 30.87 -21.77
CA LYS A 177 -4.81 29.59 -21.17
C LYS A 177 -3.92 28.47 -21.74
N THR A 178 -3.17 27.81 -20.87
CA THR A 178 -2.36 26.63 -21.24
C THR A 178 -2.95 25.40 -20.54
N ALA A 179 -3.26 24.36 -21.34
CA ALA A 179 -3.70 23.08 -20.83
C ALA A 179 -2.50 22.24 -20.36
N TYR A 180 -2.63 21.57 -19.22
CA TYR A 180 -1.67 20.59 -18.74
C TYR A 180 -2.39 19.39 -18.16
N LYS A 181 -1.77 18.21 -18.25
CA LYS A 181 -2.31 16.96 -17.70
C LYS A 181 -1.79 16.75 -16.29
N VAL A 182 -2.68 16.34 -15.40
CA VAL A 182 -2.36 15.96 -14.01
C VAL A 182 -2.92 14.57 -13.77
N GLU A 183 -2.12 13.70 -13.21
CA GLU A 183 -2.56 12.40 -12.72
C GLU A 183 -3.20 12.58 -11.35
N VAL A 184 -4.39 12.02 -11.18
CA VAL A 184 -5.14 12.05 -9.93
C VAL A 184 -5.46 10.61 -9.56
N THR A 185 -5.09 10.21 -8.36
CA THR A 185 -5.54 8.95 -7.77
C THR A 185 -7.03 9.06 -7.46
N VAL A 186 -7.82 8.14 -8.01
CA VAL A 186 -9.28 8.10 -7.85
C VAL A 186 -9.72 7.00 -6.91
N ASP A 187 -8.89 5.97 -6.74
CA ASP A 187 -9.11 4.87 -5.80
C ASP A 187 -7.79 4.22 -5.41
N GLU A 188 -7.73 3.65 -4.21
CA GLU A 188 -6.57 2.93 -3.70
C GLU A 188 -6.98 1.65 -2.97
N PHE A 189 -6.18 0.61 -3.12
CA PHE A 189 -6.40 -0.67 -2.45
C PHE A 189 -5.06 -1.23 -1.98
N SER A 190 -5.03 -1.77 -0.78
CA SER A 190 -3.83 -2.42 -0.25
C SER A 190 -4.19 -3.78 0.35
N CYS A 191 -3.28 -4.74 0.17
CA CYS A 191 -3.47 -6.11 0.63
C CYS A 191 -2.13 -6.78 0.97
N ASP A 192 -2.24 -7.96 1.56
CA ASP A 192 -1.12 -8.84 1.82
C ASP A 192 -0.86 -9.82 0.67
N TYR A 193 0.22 -10.58 0.78
CA TYR A 193 0.57 -11.61 -0.21
C TYR A 193 -0.43 -12.79 -0.21
N GLU A 194 -1.00 -13.15 0.93
CA GLU A 194 -1.90 -14.29 1.04
C GLU A 194 -3.19 -14.04 0.26
N TRP A 195 -3.73 -12.84 0.34
CA TRP A 195 -4.90 -12.42 -0.43
C TRP A 195 -4.64 -12.51 -1.95
N LEU A 196 -3.48 -11.99 -2.41
CA LEU A 196 -3.11 -12.06 -3.84
C LEU A 196 -2.90 -13.50 -4.31
N ASN A 197 -2.22 -14.32 -3.50
CA ASN A 197 -1.98 -15.73 -3.82
C ASN A 197 -3.28 -16.54 -3.88
N GLY A 198 -4.20 -16.31 -2.95
CA GLY A 198 -5.53 -16.94 -2.99
C GLY A 198 -6.28 -16.59 -4.27
N ARG A 199 -6.26 -15.32 -4.65
CA ARG A 199 -6.92 -14.82 -5.87
C ARG A 199 -6.30 -15.39 -7.15
N GLU A 200 -4.97 -15.49 -7.21
CA GLU A 200 -4.24 -16.10 -8.33
C GLU A 200 -4.58 -17.59 -8.47
N GLN A 201 -4.67 -18.34 -7.36
CA GLN A 201 -5.06 -19.74 -7.37
C GLN A 201 -6.50 -19.94 -7.87
N GLU A 202 -7.44 -19.06 -7.48
CA GLU A 202 -8.80 -19.09 -7.99
C GLU A 202 -8.83 -18.83 -9.51
N LEU A 203 -8.10 -17.82 -9.99
CA LEU A 203 -7.97 -17.55 -11.43
C LEU A 203 -7.34 -18.71 -12.20
N LYS A 204 -6.33 -19.37 -11.63
CA LYS A 204 -5.76 -20.63 -12.19
C LYS A 204 -6.79 -21.73 -12.30
N SER A 205 -7.66 -21.87 -11.31
CA SER A 205 -8.70 -22.92 -11.32
C SER A 205 -9.71 -22.79 -12.48
N ILE A 206 -9.79 -21.60 -13.07
CA ILE A 206 -10.62 -21.27 -14.22
C ILE A 206 -9.80 -20.98 -15.50
N ASP A 207 -8.51 -21.39 -15.51
CA ASP A 207 -7.57 -21.19 -16.63
C ASP A 207 -7.46 -19.73 -17.09
N PHE A 208 -7.61 -18.77 -16.19
CA PHE A 208 -7.59 -17.33 -16.48
C PHE A 208 -8.59 -16.91 -17.60
N ALA A 209 -9.71 -17.64 -17.72
CA ALA A 209 -10.68 -17.41 -18.81
C ALA A 209 -11.45 -16.10 -18.69
N CYS A 210 -11.61 -15.56 -17.48
CA CYS A 210 -12.29 -14.28 -17.19
C CYS A 210 -11.96 -13.82 -15.77
N THR A 211 -12.36 -12.59 -15.39
CA THR A 211 -12.21 -12.14 -14.01
C THR A 211 -13.08 -12.99 -13.06
N LEU A 212 -12.69 -13.08 -11.78
CA LEU A 212 -13.47 -13.84 -10.78
C LEU A 212 -14.90 -13.31 -10.66
N LYS A 213 -15.07 -12.00 -10.73
CA LYS A 213 -16.38 -11.36 -10.72
C LYS A 213 -17.24 -11.78 -11.91
N GLU A 214 -16.68 -11.84 -13.11
CA GLU A 214 -17.38 -12.33 -14.30
C GLU A 214 -17.72 -13.81 -14.17
N TYR A 215 -16.80 -14.63 -13.67
CA TYR A 215 -17.01 -16.07 -13.44
C TYR A 215 -18.16 -16.32 -12.48
N TYR A 216 -18.14 -15.71 -11.30
CA TYR A 216 -19.19 -15.86 -10.31
C TYR A 216 -20.54 -15.31 -10.81
N THR A 217 -20.54 -14.18 -11.54
CA THR A 217 -21.76 -13.63 -12.14
C THR A 217 -22.39 -14.58 -13.15
N LYS A 218 -21.59 -15.18 -14.03
CA LYS A 218 -22.06 -16.17 -15.02
C LYS A 218 -22.63 -17.43 -14.34
N ASN A 219 -21.94 -17.95 -13.34
CA ASN A 219 -22.38 -19.14 -12.60
C ASN A 219 -23.64 -18.86 -11.79
N GLN A 220 -23.77 -17.73 -11.13
CA GLN A 220 -24.97 -17.34 -10.39
C GLN A 220 -26.20 -17.24 -11.31
N ARG A 221 -26.04 -16.70 -12.53
CA ARG A 221 -27.13 -16.67 -13.53
C ARG A 221 -27.57 -18.05 -13.98
N LYS A 222 -26.64 -19.01 -14.13
CA LYS A 222 -26.98 -20.41 -14.46
C LYS A 222 -27.80 -21.10 -13.38
N LEU A 223 -27.63 -20.70 -12.11
CA LEU A 223 -28.41 -21.23 -10.99
C LEU A 223 -29.87 -20.74 -10.96
N MET A 224 -30.22 -19.72 -11.75
CA MET A 224 -31.60 -19.25 -11.93
C MET A 224 -32.38 -20.20 -12.82
N THR A 225 -32.69 -21.39 -12.31
CA THR A 225 -33.46 -22.43 -13.05
C THR A 225 -34.93 -22.03 -13.17
N PRO A 226 -35.68 -22.59 -14.18
CA PRO A 226 -37.12 -22.40 -14.26
C PRO A 226 -37.88 -22.84 -13.00
N LYS A 227 -37.41 -23.91 -12.34
CA LYS A 227 -37.97 -24.38 -11.07
C LYS A 227 -37.81 -23.33 -9.96
N LEU A 228 -36.62 -22.79 -9.78
CA LEU A 228 -36.34 -21.73 -8.78
C LEU A 228 -37.17 -20.47 -9.09
N ARG A 229 -37.25 -20.08 -10.35
CA ARG A 229 -38.09 -18.96 -10.81
C ARG A 229 -39.54 -19.11 -10.40
N ARG A 230 -40.16 -20.28 -10.69
CA ARG A 230 -41.54 -20.57 -10.29
C ARG A 230 -41.72 -20.53 -8.79
N GLN A 231 -40.82 -21.15 -8.03
CA GLN A 231 -40.85 -21.15 -6.58
C GLN A 231 -40.87 -19.73 -5.99
N ILE A 232 -40.07 -18.81 -6.55
CA ILE A 232 -40.04 -17.40 -6.07
C ILE A 232 -41.33 -16.67 -6.46
N MET A 233 -41.85 -16.88 -7.68
CA MET A 233 -43.12 -16.28 -8.12
C MET A 233 -44.29 -16.72 -7.23
N GLU A 234 -44.39 -18.00 -6.91
CA GLU A 234 -45.40 -18.55 -6.00
C GLU A 234 -45.23 -18.02 -4.57
N ARG A 235 -44.00 -18.00 -4.02
CA ARG A 235 -43.72 -17.49 -2.69
C ARG A 235 -44.15 -16.02 -2.53
N ASP A 236 -43.85 -15.20 -3.54
CA ASP A 236 -44.13 -13.76 -3.51
C ASP A 236 -45.54 -13.43 -4.07
N HIS A 237 -46.37 -14.47 -4.30
CA HIS A 237 -47.76 -14.35 -4.74
C HIS A 237 -47.92 -13.47 -6.01
N TYR A 238 -46.96 -13.57 -6.96
CA TYR A 238 -46.99 -12.76 -8.20
C TYR A 238 -47.09 -11.27 -7.93
N THR A 239 -46.51 -10.81 -6.82
CA THR A 239 -46.63 -9.45 -6.32
C THR A 239 -45.24 -8.80 -6.22
N CYS A 240 -45.10 -7.58 -6.75
CA CYS A 240 -43.88 -6.82 -6.61
C CYS A 240 -43.58 -6.50 -5.16
N GLN A 241 -42.44 -6.94 -4.64
CA GLN A 241 -42.06 -6.79 -3.23
C GLN A 241 -41.71 -5.33 -2.85
N ILE A 242 -41.55 -4.41 -3.82
CA ILE A 242 -41.31 -2.98 -3.55
C ILE A 242 -42.60 -2.17 -3.54
N CYS A 243 -43.45 -2.30 -4.56
CA CYS A 243 -44.63 -1.44 -4.71
C CYS A 243 -45.96 -2.15 -4.47
N GLY A 244 -45.96 -3.44 -4.16
CA GLY A 244 -47.16 -4.20 -3.88
C GLY A 244 -48.07 -4.48 -5.11
N LYS A 245 -47.60 -4.19 -6.32
CA LYS A 245 -48.39 -4.43 -7.53
C LYS A 245 -48.53 -5.91 -7.79
N TYR A 246 -49.78 -6.41 -7.77
CA TYR A 246 -50.14 -7.78 -8.13
C TYR A 246 -50.28 -7.95 -9.63
N MET A 247 -49.64 -8.99 -10.22
CA MET A 247 -49.61 -9.24 -11.67
C MET A 247 -49.66 -10.77 -11.92
N PRO A 248 -50.88 -11.37 -11.88
CA PRO A 248 -51.05 -12.82 -11.92
C PRO A 248 -50.62 -13.45 -13.25
N ASP A 249 -50.62 -12.65 -14.33
CA ASP A 249 -50.22 -13.14 -15.67
C ASP A 249 -48.66 -13.18 -15.83
N GLU A 250 -47.91 -12.89 -14.79
CA GLU A 250 -46.44 -12.79 -14.78
C GLU A 250 -45.86 -11.75 -15.75
N VAL A 251 -46.69 -11.09 -16.56
CA VAL A 251 -46.27 -10.12 -17.57
C VAL A 251 -45.68 -8.86 -16.89
N GLY A 252 -44.37 -8.59 -17.14
CA GLY A 252 -43.69 -7.46 -16.54
C GLY A 252 -43.19 -7.74 -15.12
N LEU A 253 -43.27 -8.96 -14.63
CA LEU A 253 -42.58 -9.40 -13.41
C LEU A 253 -41.19 -9.94 -13.73
N HIS A 254 -40.24 -9.58 -12.89
CA HIS A 254 -38.86 -10.00 -12.93
C HIS A 254 -38.45 -10.57 -11.59
N ILE A 255 -37.63 -11.59 -11.59
CA ILE A 255 -36.94 -12.03 -10.39
C ILE A 255 -35.61 -11.30 -10.33
N ASP A 256 -35.40 -10.60 -9.23
CA ASP A 256 -34.23 -9.80 -8.99
C ASP A 256 -33.54 -10.23 -7.66
N HIS A 257 -32.23 -9.98 -7.57
CA HIS A 257 -31.45 -10.28 -6.39
C HIS A 257 -31.57 -9.13 -5.37
N ILE A 258 -31.95 -9.41 -4.14
CA ILE A 258 -31.98 -8.42 -3.03
C ILE A 258 -30.59 -7.79 -2.89
N ILE A 259 -29.56 -8.63 -2.72
CA ILE A 259 -28.16 -8.27 -2.83
C ILE A 259 -27.73 -8.58 -4.28
N PRO A 260 -27.32 -7.59 -5.08
CA PRO A 260 -26.87 -7.82 -6.45
C PRO A 260 -25.74 -8.83 -6.58
N ILE A 261 -25.69 -9.58 -7.67
CA ILE A 261 -24.60 -10.54 -7.94
C ILE A 261 -23.25 -9.80 -7.97
N SER A 262 -23.20 -8.59 -8.53
CA SER A 262 -22.02 -7.71 -8.56
C SER A 262 -21.48 -7.37 -7.18
N LYS A 263 -22.30 -7.52 -6.13
CA LYS A 263 -21.97 -7.28 -4.72
C LYS A 263 -21.91 -8.58 -3.90
N GLY A 264 -21.66 -9.72 -4.56
CA GLY A 264 -21.52 -11.03 -3.93
C GLY A 264 -22.85 -11.73 -3.62
N GLY A 265 -23.97 -11.22 -4.11
CA GLY A 265 -25.28 -11.85 -3.94
C GLY A 265 -25.36 -13.21 -4.64
N LYS A 266 -25.95 -14.19 -3.96
CA LYS A 266 -26.14 -15.56 -4.48
C LYS A 266 -27.54 -15.77 -5.04
N SER A 267 -27.70 -16.60 -6.07
CA SER A 267 -28.99 -16.99 -6.65
C SER A 267 -29.64 -18.10 -5.82
N ILE A 268 -29.99 -17.77 -4.57
CA ILE A 268 -30.71 -18.63 -3.63
C ILE A 268 -32.06 -17.99 -3.27
N ALA A 269 -33.03 -18.80 -2.90
CA ALA A 269 -34.39 -18.33 -2.66
C ALA A 269 -34.47 -17.15 -1.66
N SER A 270 -33.66 -17.15 -0.61
CA SER A 270 -33.61 -16.07 0.39
C SER A 270 -33.07 -14.74 -0.13
N ASN A 271 -32.30 -14.74 -1.23
CA ASN A 271 -31.73 -13.52 -1.84
C ASN A 271 -32.47 -13.10 -3.12
N LEU A 272 -33.59 -13.73 -3.44
CA LEU A 272 -34.38 -13.45 -4.65
C LEU A 272 -35.74 -12.88 -4.27
N GLN A 273 -36.26 -11.98 -5.12
CA GLN A 273 -37.57 -11.34 -4.94
C GLN A 273 -38.22 -11.04 -6.28
N VAL A 274 -39.56 -10.95 -6.27
CA VAL A 274 -40.34 -10.54 -7.44
C VAL A 274 -40.44 -9.03 -7.50
N LEU A 275 -40.08 -8.42 -8.62
CA LEU A 275 -40.22 -6.99 -8.89
C LEU A 275 -40.95 -6.73 -10.19
N CYS A 276 -41.76 -5.67 -10.28
CA CYS A 276 -42.24 -5.19 -11.56
C CYS A 276 -41.15 -4.45 -12.34
N SER A 277 -41.28 -4.36 -13.67
CA SER A 277 -40.29 -3.74 -14.55
C SER A 277 -39.88 -2.34 -14.09
N LYS A 278 -40.81 -1.52 -13.57
CA LYS A 278 -40.51 -0.17 -13.05
C LYS A 278 -39.63 -0.22 -11.81
N CYS A 279 -39.93 -1.07 -10.84
CA CYS A 279 -39.16 -1.20 -9.61
C CYS A 279 -37.81 -1.86 -9.87
N ASN A 280 -37.74 -2.85 -10.73
CA ASN A 280 -36.51 -3.49 -11.16
C ASN A 280 -35.55 -2.52 -11.84
N GLY A 281 -36.05 -1.69 -12.77
CA GLY A 281 -35.24 -0.66 -13.43
C GLY A 281 -34.73 0.42 -12.47
N ARG A 282 -35.50 0.78 -11.43
CA ARG A 282 -35.07 1.77 -10.40
C ARG A 282 -34.01 1.18 -9.47
N LYS A 283 -34.18 -0.08 -9.07
CA LYS A 283 -33.27 -0.73 -8.14
C LYS A 283 -31.89 -0.90 -8.75
N SER A 284 -31.81 -1.27 -10.04
CA SER A 284 -30.54 -1.50 -10.72
C SER A 284 -29.58 -2.34 -9.86
N ASP A 285 -28.38 -1.83 -9.58
CA ASP A 285 -27.31 -2.50 -8.80
C ASP A 285 -27.25 -2.05 -7.33
N THR A 286 -28.35 -1.52 -6.78
CA THR A 286 -28.43 -1.13 -5.37
C THR A 286 -28.89 -2.30 -4.50
N VAL A 287 -28.30 -2.39 -3.30
CA VAL A 287 -28.79 -3.30 -2.23
C VAL A 287 -30.05 -2.68 -1.66
N GLN A 288 -31.04 -3.50 -1.43
CA GLN A 288 -32.31 -3.08 -0.85
C GLN A 288 -32.31 -3.33 0.66
#